data_05bf95e08f2fb0133df9032863c6512b
#
_entry.id   05bf95e08f2fb0133df9032863c6512b
#
_cell.length_a   1.000
_cell.length_b   1.000
_cell.length_c   1.000
_cell.angle_alpha   90.00
_cell.angle_beta   90.00
_cell.angle_gamma   90.00
#
_symmetry.space_group_name_H-M   'P 1'
#
loop_
_entity.id
_entity.type
_entity.pdbx_description
1 polymer ?
#
loop_
_entity_poly.entity_id
_entity_poly.type
_entity_poly.pdbx_seq_one_letter_code
_entity_poly.pdbx_strand_id
1 'polypeptide(L)'
;MEYGLHPQLPIYAGGLGILAGDYLKAARDMGLPVVGIGILWAQDYTEQYIGADGRPYDVFPTYDYSFLQDTGVTVTVNVRGEEVVCRIKKVDQYGNAPLYLLDTNYPGSRHGWITSKLYGGSNQDRVAQEIVLGIGGVRALRALGIEVDIYHFNEGHAVFAGLELVREKMAQGLSFQEAWRAARRQIVFTTHTPVPAGNEIHDHGLLQYMGAYNGLTYEQMKMIGGDPFGMTVAGLRLSCIANGVSRIHGEVARRMWKEVSNSAPIISVTNGVHDRTWQDPAIWDAYQKGQSLWPAHQAAKQRLIDFIRQRTGTPLNPSALLVGFARRAAPYKRSDLIFRNTSLIEPLLLNGKLQLVFSGKAHPADEHGKNIIADLVKMDRRFGDAVVFLENYNMEVAKYLVQGCDVWLNNPRRPLEASGTSGMKAAMNGVLNLSVVDGWVAEGPQHGISGWLLDHVIEKNAAHWDQDAEDLKALYHILVNEVIPTYYEDKDRWGRMMRASIEMSREKFSAHRMIREYYEQLYSKGGRDPERRTFIHITSEGMDVFQSVLPEAAH
;
A
#
# COMPACT_ATOMS: atom_id res chain seq x y z
N MET A 1 -7.27 -7.99 1.28
CA MET A 1 -8.57 -7.48 1.69
C MET A 1 -9.02 -6.26 0.88
N GLU A 2 -8.11 -5.42 0.41
CA GLU A 2 -8.37 -4.18 -0.32
C GLU A 2 -7.58 -4.10 -1.64
N TYR A 3 -8.17 -3.46 -2.68
CA TYR A 3 -7.53 -3.24 -3.98
C TYR A 3 -7.88 -1.86 -4.53
N GLY A 4 -6.87 -1.02 -4.74
CA GLY A 4 -7.00 0.29 -5.36
C GLY A 4 -6.71 0.23 -6.85
N LEU A 5 -7.72 -0.02 -7.68
CA LEU A 5 -7.59 -0.16 -9.13
C LEU A 5 -8.06 1.07 -9.89
N HIS A 6 -9.23 1.57 -9.54
CA HIS A 6 -9.89 2.66 -10.25
C HIS A 6 -10.86 3.41 -9.33
N PRO A 7 -11.10 4.73 -9.52
CA PRO A 7 -12.06 5.49 -8.71
C PRO A 7 -13.50 4.94 -8.72
N GLN A 8 -13.93 4.28 -9.80
CA GLN A 8 -15.25 3.63 -9.87
C GLN A 8 -15.36 2.35 -9.02
N LEU A 9 -14.26 1.84 -8.50
CA LEU A 9 -14.23 0.66 -7.65
C LEU A 9 -13.53 1.00 -6.32
N PRO A 10 -14.19 1.73 -5.43
CA PRO A 10 -13.59 2.21 -4.18
C PRO A 10 -13.57 1.12 -3.10
N ILE A 11 -12.82 0.06 -3.32
CA ILE A 11 -12.66 -1.08 -2.41
C ILE A 11 -11.27 -1.10 -1.75
N TYR A 12 -10.77 0.06 -1.38
CA TYR A 12 -9.46 0.23 -0.72
C TYR A 12 -9.52 1.34 0.35
N ALA A 13 -8.68 1.23 1.37
CA ALA A 13 -8.56 2.23 2.43
C ALA A 13 -7.28 3.07 2.31
N GLY A 14 -6.18 2.47 1.90
CA GLY A 14 -4.90 3.13 1.91
C GLY A 14 -3.83 2.50 1.03
N GLY A 15 -2.58 2.68 1.45
CA GLY A 15 -1.40 2.29 0.66
C GLY A 15 -1.32 0.80 0.33
N LEU A 16 -1.85 -0.06 1.22
CA LEU A 16 -1.87 -1.51 1.01
C LEU A 16 -2.72 -1.89 -0.21
N GLY A 17 -3.94 -1.33 -0.31
CA GLY A 17 -4.83 -1.58 -1.44
C GLY A 17 -4.29 -0.99 -2.75
N ILE A 18 -3.70 0.20 -2.70
CA ILE A 18 -3.05 0.81 -3.86
C ILE A 18 -1.88 -0.06 -4.36
N LEU A 19 -1.05 -0.58 -3.45
CA LEU A 19 0.03 -1.49 -3.81
C LEU A 19 -0.49 -2.78 -4.46
N ALA A 20 -1.55 -3.37 -3.91
CA ALA A 20 -2.18 -4.56 -4.47
C ALA A 20 -2.76 -4.30 -5.87
N GLY A 21 -3.37 -3.14 -6.09
CA GLY A 21 -3.84 -2.69 -7.41
C GLY A 21 -2.70 -2.49 -8.40
N ASP A 22 -1.64 -1.80 -7.99
CA ASP A 22 -0.44 -1.58 -8.81
C ASP A 22 0.24 -2.91 -9.18
N TYR A 23 0.29 -3.86 -8.24
CA TYR A 23 0.78 -5.21 -8.50
C TYR A 23 -0.01 -5.92 -9.61
N LEU A 24 -1.36 -5.94 -9.52
CA LEU A 24 -2.19 -6.60 -10.53
C LEU A 24 -2.08 -5.93 -11.92
N LYS A 25 -1.92 -4.61 -11.98
CA LYS A 25 -1.71 -3.89 -13.24
C LYS A 25 -0.35 -4.23 -13.86
N ALA A 26 0.72 -4.19 -13.08
CA ALA A 26 2.04 -4.55 -13.56
C ALA A 26 2.12 -6.04 -13.95
N ALA A 27 1.47 -6.95 -13.21
CA ALA A 27 1.37 -8.36 -13.59
C ALA A 27 0.67 -8.55 -14.93
N ARG A 28 -0.38 -7.77 -15.23
CA ARG A 28 -1.05 -7.76 -16.53
C ARG A 28 -0.13 -7.25 -17.63
N ASP A 29 0.57 -6.14 -17.40
CA ASP A 29 1.52 -5.57 -18.38
C ASP A 29 2.65 -6.55 -18.74
N MET A 30 3.07 -7.36 -17.77
CA MET A 30 4.11 -8.38 -17.93
C MET A 30 3.57 -9.72 -18.45
N GLY A 31 2.25 -9.86 -18.67
CA GLY A 31 1.64 -11.12 -19.12
C GLY A 31 1.75 -12.29 -18.14
N LEU A 32 1.87 -12.01 -16.83
CA LEU A 32 2.09 -13.03 -15.81
C LEU A 32 0.80 -13.78 -15.43
N PRO A 33 0.86 -15.09 -15.14
CA PRO A 33 -0.28 -15.90 -14.73
C PRO A 33 -0.65 -15.62 -13.26
N VAL A 34 -1.15 -14.43 -12.99
CA VAL A 34 -1.53 -13.96 -11.65
C VAL A 34 -3.04 -13.73 -11.59
N VAL A 35 -3.66 -14.11 -10.48
CA VAL A 35 -5.03 -13.74 -10.13
C VAL A 35 -5.06 -13.13 -8.73
N GLY A 36 -5.91 -12.12 -8.54
CA GLY A 36 -6.20 -11.55 -7.23
C GLY A 36 -7.45 -12.18 -6.62
N ILE A 37 -7.47 -12.29 -5.29
CA ILE A 37 -8.65 -12.64 -4.50
C ILE A 37 -8.90 -11.52 -3.50
N GLY A 38 -10.15 -11.07 -3.43
CA GLY A 38 -10.55 -9.99 -2.52
C GLY A 38 -12.01 -10.09 -2.09
N ILE A 39 -12.48 -9.04 -1.44
CA ILE A 39 -13.87 -8.88 -1.01
C ILE A 39 -14.48 -7.71 -1.80
N LEU A 40 -15.72 -7.87 -2.24
CA LEU A 40 -16.49 -6.78 -2.81
C LEU A 40 -17.19 -6.01 -1.68
N TRP A 41 -16.64 -4.86 -1.34
CA TRP A 41 -17.19 -4.02 -0.28
C TRP A 41 -18.34 -3.15 -0.81
N ALA A 42 -19.52 -3.27 -0.21
CA ALA A 42 -20.68 -2.45 -0.60
C ALA A 42 -20.47 -0.96 -0.31
N GLN A 43 -19.70 -0.65 0.72
CA GLN A 43 -19.34 0.73 1.09
C GLN A 43 -17.82 0.89 1.07
N ASP A 44 -17.36 2.08 0.66
CA ASP A 44 -15.97 2.49 0.79
C ASP A 44 -15.50 2.51 2.25
N TYR A 45 -14.19 2.64 2.44
CA TYR A 45 -13.58 2.85 3.75
C TYR A 45 -14.17 4.07 4.46
N THR A 46 -14.08 5.24 3.84
CA THR A 46 -14.79 6.47 4.18
C THR A 46 -14.59 7.52 3.09
N GLU A 47 -15.62 8.30 2.78
CA GLU A 47 -15.45 9.63 2.23
C GLU A 47 -15.38 10.61 3.40
N GLN A 48 -14.38 11.48 3.44
CA GLN A 48 -14.16 12.36 4.56
C GLN A 48 -14.13 13.81 4.10
N TYR A 49 -15.03 14.61 4.66
CA TYR A 49 -15.24 16.02 4.34
C TYR A 49 -15.05 16.89 5.57
N ILE A 50 -14.86 18.20 5.36
CA ILE A 50 -14.63 19.16 6.44
C ILE A 50 -15.93 19.88 6.79
N GLY A 51 -16.31 19.80 8.05
CA GLY A 51 -17.46 20.53 8.58
C GLY A 51 -17.22 22.04 8.73
N ALA A 52 -18.29 22.79 8.94
CA ALA A 52 -18.22 24.24 9.17
C ALA A 52 -17.31 24.60 10.38
N ASP A 53 -17.25 23.71 11.36
CA ASP A 53 -16.37 23.81 12.53
C ASP A 53 -14.88 23.55 12.22
N GLY A 54 -14.55 23.11 11.00
CA GLY A 54 -13.20 22.77 10.57
C GLY A 54 -12.75 21.37 10.93
N ARG A 55 -13.65 20.52 11.44
CA ARG A 55 -13.35 19.12 11.77
C ARG A 55 -13.78 18.18 10.64
N PRO A 56 -13.03 17.10 10.40
CA PRO A 56 -13.45 16.08 9.45
C PRO A 56 -14.65 15.27 9.98
N TYR A 57 -15.58 14.98 9.07
CA TYR A 57 -16.67 14.03 9.31
C TYR A 57 -16.71 12.98 8.21
N ASP A 58 -17.24 11.81 8.53
CA ASP A 58 -17.22 10.63 7.69
C ASP A 58 -18.56 10.40 7.01
N VAL A 59 -18.52 10.05 5.73
CA VAL A 59 -19.66 9.61 4.94
C VAL A 59 -19.35 8.23 4.36
N PHE A 60 -20.34 7.34 4.34
CA PHE A 60 -20.20 5.96 3.88
C PHE A 60 -21.20 5.66 2.77
N PRO A 61 -20.95 6.11 1.53
CA PRO A 61 -21.84 5.82 0.43
C PRO A 61 -21.84 4.34 0.09
N THR A 62 -22.99 3.83 -0.32
CA THR A 62 -23.12 2.50 -0.89
C THR A 62 -23.01 2.60 -2.40
N TYR A 63 -22.20 1.73 -3.00
CA TYR A 63 -21.95 1.74 -4.43
C TYR A 63 -22.72 0.64 -5.16
N ASP A 64 -23.13 0.92 -6.38
CA ASP A 64 -23.67 -0.07 -7.30
C ASP A 64 -22.54 -0.66 -8.15
N TYR A 65 -22.37 -1.97 -8.06
CA TYR A 65 -21.39 -2.74 -8.83
C TYR A 65 -22.05 -3.66 -9.86
N SER A 66 -23.25 -3.33 -10.33
CA SER A 66 -23.98 -4.08 -11.37
C SER A 66 -23.19 -4.22 -12.67
N PHE A 67 -22.24 -3.31 -12.92
CA PHE A 67 -21.34 -3.33 -14.07
C PHE A 67 -20.22 -4.39 -13.99
N LEU A 68 -19.99 -5.00 -12.83
CA LEU A 68 -18.99 -6.06 -12.69
C LEU A 68 -19.49 -7.38 -13.25
N GLN A 69 -18.60 -8.12 -13.88
CA GLN A 69 -18.90 -9.44 -14.42
C GLN A 69 -19.29 -10.41 -13.29
N ASP A 70 -20.49 -10.98 -13.38
CA ASP A 70 -20.87 -12.11 -12.54
C ASP A 70 -20.31 -13.40 -13.13
N THR A 71 -19.59 -14.19 -12.32
CA THR A 71 -19.04 -15.46 -12.77
C THR A 71 -20.09 -16.57 -12.81
N GLY A 72 -21.23 -16.37 -12.18
CA GLY A 72 -22.24 -17.42 -11.94
C GLY A 72 -21.82 -18.49 -10.92
N VAL A 73 -20.61 -18.37 -10.36
CA VAL A 73 -20.04 -19.31 -9.38
C VAL A 73 -20.32 -18.81 -7.97
N THR A 74 -20.69 -19.72 -7.08
CA THR A 74 -20.86 -19.47 -5.63
C THR A 74 -20.05 -20.46 -4.83
N VAL A 75 -19.62 -20.06 -3.64
CA VAL A 75 -19.01 -20.92 -2.64
C VAL A 75 -19.62 -20.66 -1.27
N THR A 76 -19.45 -21.59 -0.35
CA THR A 76 -19.96 -21.43 1.01
C THR A 76 -18.82 -21.46 2.03
N VAL A 77 -19.01 -20.70 3.11
CA VAL A 77 -18.18 -20.75 4.31
C VAL A 77 -19.09 -20.86 5.53
N ASN A 78 -18.57 -21.34 6.64
CA ASN A 78 -19.32 -21.36 7.91
C ASN A 78 -18.91 -20.14 8.75
N VAL A 79 -19.92 -19.40 9.22
CA VAL A 79 -19.72 -18.28 10.16
C VAL A 79 -20.75 -18.43 11.29
N ARG A 80 -20.31 -18.60 12.51
CA ARG A 80 -21.15 -18.78 13.69
C ARG A 80 -22.13 -19.95 13.58
N GLY A 81 -21.72 -21.05 12.94
CA GLY A 81 -22.55 -22.21 12.70
C GLY A 81 -23.56 -22.08 11.55
N GLU A 82 -23.62 -20.93 10.89
CA GLU A 82 -24.46 -20.69 9.72
C GLU A 82 -23.67 -20.82 8.42
N GLU A 83 -24.31 -21.39 7.39
CA GLU A 83 -23.76 -21.42 6.04
C GLU A 83 -23.91 -20.05 5.37
N VAL A 84 -22.80 -19.46 4.98
CA VAL A 84 -22.74 -18.19 4.28
C VAL A 84 -22.39 -18.43 2.83
N VAL A 85 -23.29 -18.08 1.93
CA VAL A 85 -23.08 -18.16 0.47
C VAL A 85 -22.37 -16.91 0.01
N CYS A 86 -21.23 -17.08 -0.68
CA CYS A 86 -20.46 -16.01 -1.32
C CYS A 86 -20.63 -16.10 -2.83
N ARG A 87 -21.11 -15.06 -3.48
CA ARG A 87 -21.06 -14.88 -4.94
C ARG A 87 -19.67 -14.40 -5.36
N ILE A 88 -19.27 -14.70 -6.57
CA ILE A 88 -17.96 -14.31 -7.07
C ILE A 88 -18.11 -13.38 -8.27
N LYS A 89 -17.60 -12.15 -8.14
CA LYS A 89 -17.51 -11.17 -9.22
C LYS A 89 -16.09 -11.12 -9.77
N LYS A 90 -15.95 -10.85 -11.07
CA LYS A 90 -14.66 -10.72 -11.75
C LYS A 90 -14.43 -9.27 -12.19
N VAL A 91 -13.19 -8.81 -12.01
CA VAL A 91 -12.72 -7.47 -12.40
C VAL A 91 -11.43 -7.63 -13.21
N ASP A 92 -11.43 -7.22 -14.48
CA ASP A 92 -10.24 -7.21 -15.35
C ASP A 92 -10.24 -6.02 -16.34
N GLN A 93 -11.22 -5.11 -16.21
CA GLN A 93 -11.41 -4.00 -17.12
C GLN A 93 -10.52 -2.76 -16.87
N TYR A 94 -9.76 -2.72 -15.78
CA TYR A 94 -8.93 -1.55 -15.44
C TYR A 94 -7.44 -1.73 -15.78
N GLY A 95 -7.13 -2.60 -16.75
CA GLY A 95 -5.74 -2.92 -17.11
C GLY A 95 -5.03 -3.76 -16.07
N ASN A 96 -5.77 -4.52 -15.28
CA ASN A 96 -5.26 -5.39 -14.23
C ASN A 96 -5.34 -6.88 -14.61
N ALA A 97 -4.50 -7.71 -14.01
CA ALA A 97 -4.69 -9.16 -13.98
C ALA A 97 -6.03 -9.50 -13.31
N PRO A 98 -6.69 -10.62 -13.65
CA PRO A 98 -8.01 -10.94 -13.12
C PRO A 98 -8.07 -10.86 -11.60
N LEU A 99 -9.05 -10.13 -11.07
CA LEU A 99 -9.36 -10.03 -9.66
C LEU A 99 -10.74 -10.65 -9.43
N TYR A 100 -10.81 -11.62 -8.54
CA TYR A 100 -12.07 -12.26 -8.11
C TYR A 100 -12.46 -11.76 -6.73
N LEU A 101 -13.67 -11.21 -6.63
CA LEU A 101 -14.19 -10.58 -5.43
C LEU A 101 -15.35 -11.40 -4.86
N LEU A 102 -15.22 -11.80 -3.58
CA LEU A 102 -16.27 -12.48 -2.86
C LEU A 102 -17.28 -11.46 -2.32
N ASP A 103 -18.55 -11.74 -2.55
CA ASP A 103 -19.67 -10.90 -2.17
C ASP A 103 -20.72 -11.70 -1.40
N THR A 104 -21.03 -11.25 -0.18
CA THR A 104 -22.14 -11.78 0.62
C THR A 104 -23.31 -10.80 0.70
N ASN A 105 -23.18 -9.59 0.13
CA ASN A 105 -24.16 -8.52 0.21
C ASN A 105 -24.95 -8.38 -1.10
N TYR A 106 -25.85 -9.29 -1.33
CA TYR A 106 -26.74 -9.33 -2.50
C TYR A 106 -28.19 -9.50 -2.09
N PRO A 107 -29.18 -9.17 -2.95
CA PRO A 107 -30.59 -9.31 -2.63
C PRO A 107 -30.94 -10.73 -2.18
N GLY A 108 -31.59 -10.84 -1.01
CA GLY A 108 -31.98 -12.10 -0.40
C GLY A 108 -30.92 -12.72 0.53
N SER A 109 -29.71 -12.18 0.60
CA SER A 109 -28.72 -12.63 1.57
C SER A 109 -29.01 -12.11 2.99
N ARG A 110 -28.92 -12.99 3.98
CA ARG A 110 -28.97 -12.61 5.40
C ARG A 110 -27.59 -12.23 5.95
N HIS A 111 -26.53 -12.45 5.19
CA HIS A 111 -25.14 -12.28 5.60
C HIS A 111 -24.45 -11.09 4.92
N GLY A 112 -25.22 -10.17 4.32
CA GLY A 112 -24.70 -8.96 3.67
C GLY A 112 -23.85 -8.07 4.57
N TRP A 113 -24.05 -8.16 5.89
CA TRP A 113 -23.27 -7.41 6.88
C TRP A 113 -21.77 -7.73 6.82
N ILE A 114 -21.35 -8.92 6.38
CA ILE A 114 -19.94 -9.34 6.35
C ILE A 114 -19.15 -8.51 5.34
N THR A 115 -19.69 -8.31 4.12
CA THR A 115 -19.02 -7.56 3.06
C THR A 115 -19.59 -6.14 2.88
N SER A 116 -20.28 -5.62 3.91
CA SER A 116 -20.91 -4.30 3.83
C SER A 116 -19.89 -3.16 3.85
N LYS A 117 -18.87 -3.21 4.73
CA LYS A 117 -17.96 -2.09 4.97
C LYS A 117 -16.52 -2.54 5.23
N LEU A 118 -15.59 -1.96 4.46
CA LEU A 118 -14.16 -2.19 4.63
C LEU A 118 -13.67 -1.62 5.98
N TYR A 119 -13.02 -2.46 6.79
CA TYR A 119 -12.51 -2.13 8.13
C TYR A 119 -13.56 -1.59 9.11
N GLY A 120 -14.83 -1.83 8.83
CA GLY A 120 -15.93 -1.50 9.73
C GLY A 120 -16.31 -2.67 10.62
N GLY A 121 -17.03 -2.36 11.71
CA GLY A 121 -17.62 -3.34 12.61
C GLY A 121 -16.76 -3.73 13.81
N SER A 122 -17.18 -4.81 14.48
CA SER A 122 -16.57 -5.39 15.66
C SER A 122 -15.47 -6.41 15.30
N ASN A 123 -14.80 -6.97 16.33
CA ASN A 123 -13.88 -8.09 16.13
C ASN A 123 -14.58 -9.31 15.50
N GLN A 124 -15.87 -9.51 15.75
CA GLN A 124 -16.65 -10.59 15.11
C GLN A 124 -16.80 -10.34 13.60
N ASP A 125 -17.13 -9.09 13.22
CA ASP A 125 -17.21 -8.72 11.80
C ASP A 125 -15.86 -8.95 11.12
N ARG A 126 -14.78 -8.58 11.80
CA ARG A 126 -13.42 -8.76 11.30
C ARG A 126 -13.08 -10.22 11.03
N VAL A 127 -13.33 -11.10 11.99
CA VAL A 127 -13.10 -12.56 11.83
C VAL A 127 -13.98 -13.13 10.72
N ALA A 128 -15.25 -12.71 10.61
CA ALA A 128 -16.13 -13.14 9.52
C ALA A 128 -15.59 -12.72 8.13
N GLN A 129 -15.08 -11.49 8.00
CA GLN A 129 -14.46 -10.99 6.78
C GLN A 129 -13.21 -11.81 6.40
N GLU A 130 -12.39 -12.17 7.37
CA GLU A 130 -11.19 -13.00 7.17
C GLU A 130 -11.51 -14.44 6.82
N ILE A 131 -12.60 -15.01 7.38
CA ILE A 131 -13.13 -16.31 6.95
C ILE A 131 -13.56 -16.28 5.48
N VAL A 132 -14.32 -15.26 5.09
CA VAL A 132 -14.76 -15.10 3.69
C VAL A 132 -13.56 -14.92 2.78
N LEU A 133 -12.62 -14.04 3.12
CA LEU A 133 -11.43 -13.79 2.30
C LEU A 133 -10.53 -15.03 2.17
N GLY A 134 -10.18 -15.63 3.30
CA GLY A 134 -9.19 -16.71 3.35
C GLY A 134 -9.79 -18.06 2.93
N ILE A 135 -10.73 -18.59 3.72
CA ILE A 135 -11.37 -19.89 3.45
C ILE A 135 -12.21 -19.81 2.17
N GLY A 136 -13.06 -18.78 2.07
CA GLY A 136 -13.89 -18.55 0.89
C GLY A 136 -13.06 -18.33 -0.37
N GLY A 137 -11.94 -17.60 -0.27
CA GLY A 137 -11.04 -17.34 -1.38
C GLY A 137 -10.41 -18.61 -1.98
N VAL A 138 -9.94 -19.54 -1.13
CA VAL A 138 -9.42 -20.83 -1.62
C VAL A 138 -10.52 -21.64 -2.28
N ARG A 139 -11.71 -21.72 -1.67
CA ARG A 139 -12.86 -22.41 -2.25
C ARG A 139 -13.29 -21.81 -3.58
N ALA A 140 -13.24 -20.46 -3.71
CA ALA A 140 -13.53 -19.78 -4.95
C ALA A 140 -12.57 -20.17 -6.08
N LEU A 141 -11.27 -20.24 -5.81
CA LEU A 141 -10.28 -20.70 -6.78
C LEU A 141 -10.56 -22.13 -7.26
N ARG A 142 -10.94 -23.04 -6.34
CA ARG A 142 -11.32 -24.42 -6.70
C ARG A 142 -12.58 -24.45 -7.56
N ALA A 143 -13.63 -23.73 -7.17
CA ALA A 143 -14.89 -23.67 -7.90
C ALA A 143 -14.76 -23.03 -9.30
N LEU A 144 -13.84 -22.09 -9.47
CA LEU A 144 -13.48 -21.47 -10.75
C LEU A 144 -12.55 -22.34 -11.61
N GLY A 145 -12.06 -23.48 -11.10
CA GLY A 145 -11.10 -24.33 -11.82
C GLY A 145 -9.72 -23.71 -11.97
N ILE A 146 -9.35 -22.75 -11.11
CA ILE A 146 -8.05 -22.09 -11.15
C ILE A 146 -7.03 -22.89 -10.33
N GLU A 147 -6.06 -23.46 -11.00
CA GLU A 147 -4.93 -24.09 -10.35
C GLU A 147 -3.91 -23.06 -9.87
N VAL A 148 -3.43 -23.20 -8.62
CA VAL A 148 -2.51 -22.27 -7.98
C VAL A 148 -1.28 -23.01 -7.48
N ASP A 149 -0.11 -22.56 -7.88
CA ASP A 149 1.17 -23.06 -7.39
C ASP A 149 1.63 -22.31 -6.13
N ILE A 150 1.48 -20.99 -6.12
CA ILE A 150 1.89 -20.13 -5.01
C ILE A 150 0.71 -19.25 -4.55
N TYR A 151 0.47 -19.24 -3.25
CA TYR A 151 -0.43 -18.31 -2.57
C TYR A 151 0.39 -17.23 -1.91
N HIS A 152 0.24 -15.99 -2.36
CA HIS A 152 0.91 -14.85 -1.76
C HIS A 152 -0.05 -14.13 -0.78
N PHE A 153 0.22 -14.27 0.51
CA PHE A 153 -0.53 -13.58 1.54
C PHE A 153 0.02 -12.17 1.74
N ASN A 154 -0.76 -11.19 1.37
CA ASN A 154 -0.44 -9.79 1.54
C ASN A 154 -1.02 -9.28 2.86
N GLU A 155 -0.23 -9.29 3.93
CA GLU A 155 -0.56 -9.06 5.33
C GLU A 155 -1.40 -10.21 5.97
N GLY A 156 -1.69 -10.10 7.26
CA GLY A 156 -2.38 -11.12 8.06
C GLY A 156 -3.80 -11.47 7.61
N HIS A 157 -4.45 -10.58 6.89
CA HIS A 157 -5.86 -10.72 6.50
C HIS A 157 -6.21 -12.00 5.72
N ALA A 158 -5.25 -12.57 4.99
CA ALA A 158 -5.45 -13.75 4.16
C ALA A 158 -5.06 -15.07 4.84
N VAL A 159 -4.59 -15.03 6.07
CA VAL A 159 -3.97 -16.17 6.77
C VAL A 159 -4.89 -17.38 6.88
N PHE A 160 -6.21 -17.17 7.00
CA PHE A 160 -7.16 -18.29 7.04
C PHE A 160 -7.23 -19.08 5.73
N ALA A 161 -6.71 -18.56 4.62
CA ALA A 161 -6.48 -19.37 3.42
C ALA A 161 -5.50 -20.53 3.68
N GLY A 162 -4.49 -20.30 4.50
CA GLY A 162 -3.55 -21.35 4.90
C GLY A 162 -4.20 -22.44 5.72
N LEU A 163 -5.20 -22.11 6.58
CA LEU A 163 -5.97 -23.10 7.33
C LEU A 163 -6.81 -23.98 6.39
N GLU A 164 -7.43 -23.39 5.36
CA GLU A 164 -8.18 -24.16 4.36
C GLU A 164 -7.27 -25.07 3.55
N LEU A 165 -6.08 -24.60 3.16
CA LEU A 165 -5.09 -25.44 2.45
C LEU A 165 -4.61 -26.62 3.31
N VAL A 166 -4.42 -26.42 4.61
CA VAL A 166 -4.08 -27.50 5.55
C VAL A 166 -5.25 -28.48 5.65
N ARG A 167 -6.49 -27.98 5.84
CA ARG A 167 -7.69 -28.82 5.91
C ARG A 167 -7.88 -29.65 4.64
N GLU A 168 -7.72 -29.06 3.45
CA GLU A 168 -7.82 -29.79 2.17
C GLU A 168 -6.86 -30.99 2.13
N LYS A 169 -5.61 -30.77 2.54
CA LYS A 169 -4.59 -31.82 2.55
C LYS A 169 -4.83 -32.90 3.59
N MET A 170 -5.36 -32.52 4.76
CA MET A 170 -5.82 -33.50 5.76
C MET A 170 -7.00 -34.34 5.24
N ALA A 171 -7.94 -33.74 4.52
CA ALA A 171 -9.04 -34.45 3.88
C ALA A 171 -8.57 -35.43 2.78
N GLN A 172 -7.36 -35.25 2.24
CA GLN A 172 -6.70 -36.18 1.32
C GLN A 172 -5.94 -37.32 2.05
N GLY A 173 -6.02 -37.38 3.38
CA GLY A 173 -5.44 -38.44 4.21
C GLY A 173 -4.07 -38.12 4.82
N LEU A 174 -3.54 -36.91 4.65
CA LEU A 174 -2.32 -36.51 5.34
C LEU A 174 -2.56 -36.21 6.82
N SER A 175 -1.60 -36.55 7.66
CA SER A 175 -1.58 -36.06 9.04
C SER A 175 -1.50 -34.53 9.07
N PHE A 176 -1.89 -33.90 10.17
CA PHE A 176 -1.79 -32.46 10.32
C PHE A 176 -0.39 -31.92 10.03
N GLN A 177 0.65 -32.57 10.53
CA GLN A 177 2.03 -32.14 10.34
C GLN A 177 2.48 -32.22 8.88
N GLU A 178 2.07 -33.26 8.17
CA GLU A 178 2.36 -33.43 6.73
C GLU A 178 1.57 -32.42 5.91
N ALA A 179 0.28 -32.23 6.22
CA ALA A 179 -0.59 -31.26 5.57
C ALA A 179 -0.07 -29.82 5.74
N TRP A 180 0.36 -29.47 6.96
CA TRP A 180 0.95 -28.17 7.24
C TRP A 180 2.25 -27.96 6.46
N ARG A 181 3.17 -28.92 6.48
CA ARG A 181 4.42 -28.86 5.68
C ARG A 181 4.14 -28.73 4.18
N ALA A 182 3.14 -29.45 3.68
CA ALA A 182 2.76 -29.39 2.27
C ALA A 182 2.12 -28.05 1.89
N ALA A 183 1.23 -27.50 2.72
CA ALA A 183 0.63 -26.18 2.53
C ALA A 183 1.69 -25.08 2.58
N ARG A 184 2.59 -25.14 3.56
CA ARG A 184 3.68 -24.20 3.77
C ARG A 184 4.54 -23.98 2.53
N ARG A 185 4.81 -25.04 1.75
CA ARG A 185 5.59 -24.92 0.51
C ARG A 185 4.91 -24.09 -0.57
N GLN A 186 3.60 -23.92 -0.51
CA GLN A 186 2.82 -23.17 -1.49
C GLN A 186 2.52 -21.72 -1.04
N ILE A 187 2.95 -21.31 0.15
CA ILE A 187 2.59 -20.00 0.72
C ILE A 187 3.82 -19.14 0.88
N VAL A 188 3.72 -17.88 0.45
CA VAL A 188 4.67 -16.81 0.76
C VAL A 188 3.90 -15.67 1.46
N PHE A 189 4.59 -14.89 2.29
CA PHE A 189 3.95 -13.89 3.15
C PHE A 189 4.67 -12.55 3.08
N THR A 190 3.92 -11.46 2.90
CA THR A 190 4.45 -10.09 2.99
C THR A 190 3.84 -9.39 4.19
N THR A 191 4.70 -8.88 5.09
CA THR A 191 4.27 -8.01 6.18
C THR A 191 4.54 -6.54 5.85
N HIS A 192 3.59 -5.66 6.21
CA HIS A 192 3.66 -4.22 6.03
C HIS A 192 3.71 -3.46 7.35
N THR A 193 3.59 -4.14 8.48
CA THR A 193 3.40 -3.53 9.80
C THR A 193 4.72 -3.42 10.56
N PRO A 194 5.23 -2.20 10.80
CA PRO A 194 6.55 -2.00 11.41
C PRO A 194 6.53 -1.96 12.95
N VAL A 195 5.35 -2.11 13.57
CA VAL A 195 5.19 -2.03 15.04
C VAL A 195 4.35 -3.18 15.57
N PRO A 196 4.69 -3.76 16.76
CA PRO A 196 3.95 -4.90 17.32
C PRO A 196 2.45 -4.63 17.50
N ALA A 197 2.08 -3.47 18.01
CA ALA A 197 0.68 -3.09 18.29
C ALA A 197 -0.20 -2.98 17.03
N GLY A 198 0.38 -2.92 15.84
CA GLY A 198 -0.36 -2.92 14.58
C GLY A 198 -0.66 -4.31 14.03
N ASN A 199 -0.14 -5.37 14.66
CA ASN A 199 -0.37 -6.73 14.22
C ASN A 199 -1.62 -7.31 14.90
N GLU A 200 -2.49 -7.90 14.10
CA GLU A 200 -3.79 -8.37 14.53
C GLU A 200 -3.69 -9.67 15.32
N ILE A 201 -4.41 -9.73 16.43
CA ILE A 201 -4.50 -10.91 17.30
C ILE A 201 -5.96 -11.19 17.65
N HIS A 202 -6.33 -12.47 17.76
CA HIS A 202 -7.66 -12.92 18.11
C HIS A 202 -7.65 -13.90 19.29
N ASP A 203 -8.65 -13.81 20.12
CA ASP A 203 -8.91 -14.81 21.16
C ASP A 203 -9.39 -16.13 20.53
N HIS A 204 -8.90 -17.26 21.03
CA HIS A 204 -9.27 -18.57 20.53
C HIS A 204 -10.76 -18.90 20.70
N GLY A 205 -11.39 -18.42 21.77
CA GLY A 205 -12.83 -18.58 21.98
C GLY A 205 -13.63 -17.85 20.90
N LEU A 206 -13.19 -16.63 20.51
CA LEU A 206 -13.79 -15.89 19.41
C LEU A 206 -13.63 -16.65 18.08
N LEU A 207 -12.42 -17.12 17.75
CA LEU A 207 -12.16 -17.85 16.51
C LEU A 207 -13.00 -19.13 16.41
N GLN A 208 -13.12 -19.88 17.51
CA GLN A 208 -13.93 -21.10 17.58
C GLN A 208 -15.41 -20.77 17.39
N TYR A 209 -15.94 -19.77 18.11
CA TYR A 209 -17.31 -19.31 17.98
C TYR A 209 -17.66 -18.88 16.56
N MET A 210 -16.76 -18.15 15.92
CA MET A 210 -16.94 -17.65 14.56
C MET A 210 -16.79 -18.73 13.47
N GLY A 211 -16.24 -19.92 13.80
CA GLY A 211 -16.02 -21.00 12.84
C GLY A 211 -14.68 -20.96 12.11
N ALA A 212 -13.76 -20.06 12.53
CA ALA A 212 -12.45 -19.89 11.90
C ALA A 212 -11.52 -21.11 12.06
N TYR A 213 -11.80 -22.00 13.00
CA TYR A 213 -11.03 -23.25 13.16
C TYR A 213 -11.14 -24.18 11.94
N ASN A 214 -12.24 -24.12 11.21
CA ASN A 214 -12.39 -24.80 9.92
C ASN A 214 -12.06 -26.31 9.97
N GLY A 215 -12.45 -26.97 11.05
CA GLY A 215 -12.19 -28.39 11.30
C GLY A 215 -10.86 -28.71 11.97
N LEU A 216 -10.01 -27.72 12.23
CA LEU A 216 -8.79 -27.90 13.04
C LEU A 216 -9.13 -27.91 14.54
N THR A 217 -8.26 -28.52 15.33
CA THR A 217 -8.37 -28.52 16.80
C THR A 217 -7.73 -27.27 17.40
N TYR A 218 -8.06 -26.98 18.68
CA TYR A 218 -7.40 -25.89 19.40
C TYR A 218 -5.86 -26.04 19.41
N GLU A 219 -5.34 -27.23 19.65
CA GLU A 219 -3.90 -27.47 19.68
C GLU A 219 -3.25 -27.21 18.31
N GLN A 220 -3.93 -27.57 17.23
CA GLN A 220 -3.47 -27.30 15.87
C GLN A 220 -3.46 -25.79 15.58
N MET A 221 -4.52 -25.08 15.96
CA MET A 221 -4.60 -23.62 15.82
C MET A 221 -3.51 -22.92 16.65
N LYS A 222 -3.31 -23.35 17.89
CA LYS A 222 -2.25 -22.83 18.76
C LYS A 222 -0.85 -23.09 18.20
N MET A 223 -0.61 -24.23 17.60
CA MET A 223 0.67 -24.51 16.91
C MET A 223 0.90 -23.56 15.75
N ILE A 224 -0.12 -23.18 15.01
CA ILE A 224 -0.05 -22.26 13.86
C ILE A 224 0.09 -20.81 14.34
N GLY A 225 -0.84 -20.32 15.14
CA GLY A 225 -0.96 -18.87 15.45
C GLY A 225 -0.47 -18.44 16.84
N GLY A 226 -0.22 -19.41 17.75
CA GLY A 226 0.03 -19.10 19.15
C GLY A 226 -1.25 -18.96 19.98
N ASP A 227 -1.10 -18.48 21.23
CA ASP A 227 -2.20 -18.21 22.15
C ASP A 227 -1.89 -16.92 22.92
N PRO A 228 -2.62 -15.80 22.66
CA PRO A 228 -3.68 -15.64 21.65
C PRO A 228 -3.19 -15.87 20.21
N PHE A 229 -4.14 -16.10 19.30
CA PHE A 229 -3.83 -16.36 17.89
C PHE A 229 -3.38 -15.07 17.18
N GLY A 230 -2.10 -14.99 16.85
CA GLY A 230 -1.53 -13.86 16.11
C GLY A 230 -1.57 -14.10 14.60
N MET A 231 -2.21 -13.22 13.84
CA MET A 231 -2.35 -13.35 12.39
C MET A 231 -0.99 -13.32 11.69
N THR A 232 -0.08 -12.42 12.07
CA THR A 232 1.27 -12.36 11.52
C THR A 232 2.11 -13.58 11.94
N VAL A 233 1.98 -14.03 13.18
CA VAL A 233 2.65 -15.27 13.64
C VAL A 233 2.21 -16.46 12.80
N ALA A 234 0.90 -16.59 12.57
CA ALA A 234 0.34 -17.64 11.71
C ALA A 234 0.84 -17.49 10.25
N GLY A 235 0.85 -16.27 9.71
CA GLY A 235 1.38 -15.99 8.38
C GLY A 235 2.83 -16.44 8.22
N LEU A 236 3.69 -16.12 9.19
CA LEU A 236 5.09 -16.54 9.21
C LEU A 236 5.27 -18.07 9.35
N ARG A 237 4.44 -18.73 10.14
CA ARG A 237 4.51 -20.19 10.33
C ARG A 237 3.91 -21.00 9.20
N LEU A 238 2.95 -20.43 8.48
CA LEU A 238 2.30 -21.06 7.32
C LEU A 238 3.09 -20.86 6.02
N SER A 239 4.08 -19.97 5.98
CA SER A 239 4.81 -19.63 4.77
C SER A 239 6.19 -20.29 4.70
N CYS A 240 6.65 -20.58 3.48
CA CYS A 240 8.02 -21.05 3.26
C CYS A 240 9.04 -19.91 3.32
N ILE A 241 8.63 -18.71 2.92
CA ILE A 241 9.43 -17.49 2.95
C ILE A 241 8.52 -16.28 3.16
N ALA A 242 9.04 -15.24 3.80
CA ALA A 242 8.34 -13.97 4.01
C ALA A 242 9.23 -12.79 3.63
N ASN A 243 8.63 -11.61 3.42
CA ASN A 243 9.38 -10.39 3.21
C ASN A 243 8.79 -9.18 3.94
N GLY A 244 9.68 -8.25 4.31
CA GLY A 244 9.37 -6.86 4.58
C GLY A 244 9.41 -6.03 3.29
N VAL A 245 8.85 -4.82 3.33
CA VAL A 245 8.54 -4.00 2.15
C VAL A 245 9.52 -2.86 1.89
N SER A 246 10.64 -2.86 2.61
CA SER A 246 11.86 -2.08 2.37
C SER A 246 13.02 -2.77 3.10
N ARG A 247 14.25 -2.36 2.80
CA ARG A 247 15.44 -2.90 3.49
C ARG A 247 15.36 -2.68 5.00
N ILE A 248 15.07 -1.44 5.43
CA ILE A 248 14.93 -1.10 6.85
C ILE A 248 13.78 -1.90 7.48
N HIS A 249 12.63 -1.98 6.81
CA HIS A 249 11.50 -2.73 7.34
C HIS A 249 11.79 -4.22 7.48
N GLY A 250 12.52 -4.82 6.55
CA GLY A 250 12.94 -6.21 6.68
C GLY A 250 13.84 -6.45 7.90
N GLU A 251 14.71 -5.50 8.24
CA GLU A 251 15.53 -5.55 9.47
C GLU A 251 14.66 -5.41 10.73
N VAL A 252 13.69 -4.49 10.71
CA VAL A 252 12.71 -4.29 11.79
C VAL A 252 11.88 -5.55 12.00
N ALA A 253 11.34 -6.13 10.91
CA ALA A 253 10.52 -7.34 10.96
C ALA A 253 11.33 -8.55 11.49
N ARG A 254 12.56 -8.75 11.02
CA ARG A 254 13.44 -9.82 11.56
C ARG A 254 13.67 -9.68 13.07
N ARG A 255 13.89 -8.46 13.57
CA ARG A 255 14.06 -8.21 15.02
C ARG A 255 12.76 -8.43 15.78
N MET A 256 11.63 -7.96 15.24
CA MET A 256 10.31 -8.07 15.87
C MET A 256 9.88 -9.53 16.05
N TRP A 257 10.14 -10.36 15.07
CA TRP A 257 9.65 -11.74 15.01
C TRP A 257 10.72 -12.81 15.33
N LYS A 258 11.90 -12.40 15.82
CA LYS A 258 13.03 -13.30 16.09
C LYS A 258 12.72 -14.42 17.08
N GLU A 259 11.80 -14.21 18.02
CA GLU A 259 11.40 -15.20 19.03
C GLU A 259 10.28 -16.14 18.54
N VAL A 260 9.74 -15.94 17.35
CA VAL A 260 8.71 -16.81 16.79
C VAL A 260 9.36 -18.08 16.24
N SER A 261 9.18 -19.17 16.98
CA SER A 261 9.66 -20.49 16.56
C SER A 261 8.98 -20.96 15.29
N ASN A 262 9.68 -21.72 14.46
CA ASN A 262 9.16 -22.27 13.19
C ASN A 262 8.66 -21.21 12.18
N SER A 263 9.11 -19.98 12.30
CA SER A 263 8.79 -18.90 11.36
C SER A 263 9.53 -19.06 10.03
N ALA A 264 8.93 -18.53 8.95
CA ALA A 264 9.60 -18.37 7.68
C ALA A 264 10.79 -17.39 7.80
N PRO A 265 11.87 -17.57 7.05
CA PRO A 265 12.91 -16.55 6.92
C PRO A 265 12.32 -15.29 6.29
N ILE A 266 12.69 -14.13 6.83
CA ILE A 266 12.21 -12.82 6.37
C ILE A 266 13.30 -12.13 5.56
N ILE A 267 13.05 -11.92 4.27
CA ILE A 267 13.89 -11.11 3.39
C ILE A 267 13.33 -9.70 3.21
N SER A 268 13.91 -8.90 2.35
CA SER A 268 13.38 -7.58 1.98
C SER A 268 13.13 -7.53 0.49
N VAL A 269 11.92 -7.14 0.08
CA VAL A 269 11.60 -6.73 -1.29
C VAL A 269 10.94 -5.37 -1.19
N THR A 270 11.61 -4.35 -1.68
CA THR A 270 11.11 -2.97 -1.56
C THR A 270 9.91 -2.77 -2.48
N ASN A 271 8.88 -2.11 -1.97
CA ASN A 271 7.68 -1.80 -2.74
C ASN A 271 7.99 -1.07 -4.04
N GLY A 272 7.10 -1.19 -4.99
CA GLY A 272 7.12 -0.46 -6.25
C GLY A 272 5.72 0.01 -6.64
N VAL A 273 5.65 0.96 -7.57
CA VAL A 273 4.40 1.56 -8.04
C VAL A 273 4.24 1.35 -9.54
N HIS A 274 2.99 1.27 -10.01
CA HIS A 274 2.69 1.07 -11.42
C HIS A 274 2.84 2.39 -12.19
N ASP A 275 3.83 2.46 -13.07
CA ASP A 275 4.21 3.69 -13.78
C ASP A 275 3.07 4.28 -14.61
N ARG A 276 2.39 3.50 -15.44
CA ARG A 276 1.28 3.98 -16.29
C ARG A 276 0.08 4.51 -15.50
N THR A 277 -0.10 4.09 -14.24
CA THR A 277 -1.16 4.63 -13.38
C THR A 277 -0.79 6.02 -12.86
N TRP A 278 0.47 6.23 -12.47
CA TRP A 278 0.87 7.39 -11.68
C TRP A 278 1.67 8.44 -12.43
N GLN A 279 2.43 8.03 -13.47
CA GLN A 279 3.26 8.95 -14.24
C GLN A 279 2.43 9.70 -15.28
N ASP A 280 2.66 11.00 -15.39
CA ASP A 280 2.10 11.84 -16.44
C ASP A 280 2.69 11.47 -17.80
N PRO A 281 1.85 11.17 -18.83
CA PRO A 281 2.35 10.76 -20.13
C PRO A 281 3.21 11.82 -20.84
N ALA A 282 2.92 13.11 -20.64
CA ALA A 282 3.70 14.19 -21.27
C ALA A 282 5.08 14.37 -20.61
N ILE A 283 5.16 14.17 -19.29
CA ILE A 283 6.44 14.15 -18.57
C ILE A 283 7.29 12.97 -19.03
N TRP A 284 6.67 11.79 -19.17
CA TRP A 284 7.38 10.60 -19.66
C TRP A 284 7.85 10.75 -21.10
N ASP A 285 7.03 11.28 -21.98
CA ASP A 285 7.39 11.54 -23.39
C ASP A 285 8.57 12.51 -23.49
N ALA A 286 8.53 13.63 -22.75
CA ALA A 286 9.63 14.60 -22.69
C ALA A 286 10.93 13.98 -22.13
N TYR A 287 10.81 13.10 -21.11
CA TYR A 287 11.96 12.37 -20.57
C TYR A 287 12.59 11.45 -21.61
N GLN A 288 11.81 10.62 -22.30
CA GLN A 288 12.29 9.69 -23.32
C GLN A 288 12.97 10.41 -24.50
N LYS A 289 12.43 11.56 -24.91
CA LYS A 289 12.97 12.37 -26.00
C LYS A 289 14.17 13.23 -25.62
N GLY A 290 14.64 13.17 -24.38
CA GLY A 290 15.73 14.01 -23.91
C GLY A 290 15.39 15.52 -23.84
N GLN A 291 14.10 15.88 -23.91
CA GLN A 291 13.64 17.26 -23.90
C GLN A 291 13.62 17.84 -22.48
N SER A 292 13.51 19.17 -22.36
CA SER A 292 13.26 19.80 -21.06
C SER A 292 11.96 19.28 -20.45
N LEU A 293 12.03 18.86 -19.18
CA LEU A 293 10.86 18.41 -18.43
C LEU A 293 9.99 19.57 -17.94
N TRP A 294 10.56 20.78 -17.89
CA TRP A 294 9.90 21.93 -17.27
C TRP A 294 8.55 22.29 -17.90
N PRO A 295 8.40 22.38 -19.24
CA PRO A 295 7.10 22.68 -19.85
C PRO A 295 6.02 21.65 -19.51
N ALA A 296 6.35 20.35 -19.58
CA ALA A 296 5.41 19.28 -19.26
C ALA A 296 5.02 19.31 -17.76
N HIS A 297 5.99 19.55 -16.88
CA HIS A 297 5.74 19.71 -15.45
C HIS A 297 4.86 20.94 -15.14
N GLN A 298 5.13 22.10 -15.77
CA GLN A 298 4.29 23.29 -15.59
C GLN A 298 2.85 23.06 -16.06
N ALA A 299 2.65 22.29 -17.13
CA ALA A 299 1.31 21.90 -17.57
C ALA A 299 0.62 20.98 -16.55
N ALA A 300 1.34 20.04 -15.95
CA ALA A 300 0.81 19.19 -14.88
C ALA A 300 0.47 19.99 -13.61
N LYS A 301 1.34 20.93 -13.23
CA LYS A 301 1.10 21.85 -12.13
C LYS A 301 -0.11 22.74 -12.37
N GLN A 302 -0.29 23.26 -13.58
CA GLN A 302 -1.48 24.06 -13.92
C GLN A 302 -2.76 23.23 -13.79
N ARG A 303 -2.77 21.98 -14.25
CA ARG A 303 -3.93 21.07 -14.05
C ARG A 303 -4.24 20.84 -12.56
N LEU A 304 -3.20 20.69 -11.73
CA LEU A 304 -3.39 20.58 -10.27
C LEU A 304 -3.98 21.87 -9.68
N ILE A 305 -3.47 23.04 -10.08
CA ILE A 305 -3.98 24.35 -9.62
C ILE A 305 -5.45 24.54 -10.03
N ASP A 306 -5.78 24.20 -11.26
CA ASP A 306 -7.16 24.29 -11.76
C ASP A 306 -8.09 23.32 -10.99
N PHE A 307 -7.63 22.12 -10.70
CA PHE A 307 -8.34 21.14 -9.88
C PHE A 307 -8.55 21.65 -8.44
N ILE A 308 -7.53 22.22 -7.81
CA ILE A 308 -7.63 22.85 -6.48
C ILE A 308 -8.64 23.98 -6.51
N ARG A 309 -8.53 24.88 -7.48
CA ARG A 309 -9.44 26.02 -7.63
C ARG A 309 -10.89 25.57 -7.80
N GLN A 310 -11.13 24.53 -8.59
CA GLN A 310 -12.47 23.97 -8.75
C GLN A 310 -13.06 23.40 -7.45
N ARG A 311 -12.21 22.78 -6.62
CA ARG A 311 -12.63 22.12 -5.39
C ARG A 311 -12.76 23.06 -4.20
N THR A 312 -11.91 24.08 -4.11
CA THR A 312 -11.76 24.93 -2.91
C THR A 312 -12.04 26.41 -3.19
N GLY A 313 -12.02 26.84 -4.45
CA GLY A 313 -12.06 28.25 -4.82
C GLY A 313 -10.70 28.96 -4.72
N THR A 314 -9.66 28.32 -4.19
CA THR A 314 -8.35 28.93 -3.92
C THR A 314 -7.52 29.09 -5.21
N PRO A 315 -7.10 30.32 -5.58
CA PRO A 315 -6.29 30.58 -6.77
C PRO A 315 -4.79 30.51 -6.45
N LEU A 316 -4.20 29.33 -6.50
CA LEU A 316 -2.75 29.20 -6.31
C LEU A 316 -1.95 29.84 -7.45
N ASN A 317 -0.79 30.42 -7.13
CA ASN A 317 0.11 31.03 -8.08
C ASN A 317 0.99 29.95 -8.77
N PRO A 318 0.90 29.75 -10.10
CA PRO A 318 1.68 28.73 -10.80
C PRO A 318 3.21 28.99 -10.77
N SER A 319 3.63 30.22 -10.54
CA SER A 319 5.06 30.58 -10.44
C SER A 319 5.67 30.35 -9.07
N ALA A 320 4.86 30.22 -8.03
CA ALA A 320 5.33 29.95 -6.67
C ALA A 320 5.71 28.46 -6.49
N LEU A 321 6.71 28.20 -5.65
CA LEU A 321 7.08 26.83 -5.26
C LEU A 321 5.89 26.16 -4.56
N LEU A 322 5.43 25.02 -5.07
CA LEU A 322 4.31 24.25 -4.52
C LEU A 322 4.80 22.97 -3.87
N VAL A 323 4.67 22.88 -2.55
CA VAL A 323 5.01 21.69 -1.76
C VAL A 323 3.74 20.91 -1.42
N GLY A 324 3.72 19.63 -1.75
CA GLY A 324 2.61 18.72 -1.47
C GLY A 324 2.89 17.77 -0.32
N PHE A 325 1.86 17.49 0.46
CA PHE A 325 1.86 16.47 1.49
C PHE A 325 0.48 15.78 1.53
N ALA A 326 0.42 14.51 1.16
CA ALA A 326 -0.86 13.78 1.18
C ALA A 326 -0.68 12.34 1.62
N ARG A 327 -1.37 11.96 2.70
CA ARG A 327 -1.33 10.61 3.26
C ARG A 327 -2.34 10.44 4.40
N ARG A 328 -2.55 9.21 4.86
CA ARG A 328 -3.36 8.94 6.04
C ARG A 328 -2.86 9.79 7.23
N ALA A 329 -3.76 10.50 7.86
CA ALA A 329 -3.46 11.29 9.05
C ALA A 329 -3.21 10.32 10.22
N ALA A 330 -1.94 10.18 10.59
CA ALA A 330 -1.50 9.38 11.73
C ALA A 330 -0.34 10.12 12.42
N PRO A 331 -0.22 10.06 13.76
CA PRO A 331 0.72 10.86 14.53
C PRO A 331 2.17 10.77 14.06
N TYR A 332 2.64 9.56 13.74
CA TYR A 332 4.02 9.36 13.31
C TYR A 332 4.35 9.96 11.93
N LYS A 333 3.32 10.26 11.13
CA LYS A 333 3.48 10.91 9.82
C LYS A 333 3.80 12.40 9.94
N ARG A 334 3.42 13.03 11.04
CA ARG A 334 3.73 14.41 11.40
C ARG A 334 3.37 15.43 10.31
N SER A 335 2.15 15.36 9.77
CA SER A 335 1.69 16.27 8.70
C SER A 335 1.70 17.76 9.13
N ASP A 336 1.65 18.02 10.42
CA ASP A 336 1.71 19.33 11.05
C ASP A 336 3.13 19.85 11.30
N LEU A 337 4.18 19.03 11.12
CA LEU A 337 5.55 19.37 11.51
C LEU A 337 6.01 20.73 10.95
N ILE A 338 5.73 20.99 9.68
CA ILE A 338 6.12 22.23 9.01
C ILE A 338 5.49 23.49 9.64
N PHE A 339 4.41 23.36 10.42
CA PHE A 339 3.74 24.46 11.10
C PHE A 339 4.09 24.59 12.59
N ARG A 340 4.90 23.70 13.15
CA ARG A 340 5.23 23.75 14.60
C ARG A 340 6.06 24.97 14.99
N ASN A 341 6.67 25.65 14.01
CA ASN A 341 7.25 26.97 14.20
C ASN A 341 6.74 27.91 13.11
N THR A 342 5.54 28.47 13.30
CA THR A 342 4.90 29.34 12.32
C THR A 342 5.69 30.61 12.02
N SER A 343 6.47 31.13 12.99
CA SER A 343 7.28 32.32 12.78
C SER A 343 8.35 32.17 11.69
N LEU A 344 8.78 30.93 11.41
CA LEU A 344 9.76 30.65 10.34
C LEU A 344 9.10 30.46 8.98
N ILE A 345 7.91 29.85 8.94
CA ILE A 345 7.24 29.55 7.65
C ILE A 345 6.36 30.71 7.16
N GLU A 346 5.76 31.46 8.08
CA GLU A 346 4.83 32.54 7.77
C GLU A 346 5.41 33.59 6.78
N PRO A 347 6.65 34.10 6.93
CA PRO A 347 7.22 35.01 5.95
C PRO A 347 7.32 34.43 4.55
N LEU A 348 7.59 33.13 4.41
CA LEU A 348 7.71 32.45 3.12
C LEU A 348 6.34 32.29 2.43
N LEU A 349 5.28 32.07 3.22
CA LEU A 349 3.92 31.99 2.73
C LEU A 349 3.40 33.37 2.30
N LEU A 350 3.57 34.38 3.16
CA LEU A 350 3.07 35.73 2.93
C LEU A 350 3.78 36.48 1.79
N ASN A 351 5.07 36.20 1.52
CA ASN A 351 5.79 36.80 0.41
C ASN A 351 5.52 36.12 -0.94
N GLY A 352 4.67 35.11 -0.98
CA GLY A 352 4.25 34.38 -2.18
C GLY A 352 5.34 33.47 -2.80
N LYS A 353 6.43 33.19 -2.08
CA LYS A 353 7.49 32.27 -2.57
C LYS A 353 7.19 30.82 -2.32
N LEU A 354 6.31 30.50 -1.37
CA LEU A 354 5.97 29.14 -0.98
C LEU A 354 4.46 28.97 -0.89
N GLN A 355 3.98 27.89 -1.44
CA GLN A 355 2.61 27.43 -1.29
C GLN A 355 2.59 25.96 -0.86
N LEU A 356 1.63 25.60 -0.03
CA LEU A 356 1.49 24.26 0.54
C LEU A 356 0.13 23.67 0.19
N VAL A 357 0.11 22.42 -0.25
CA VAL A 357 -1.13 21.67 -0.42
C VAL A 357 -1.09 20.39 0.39
N PHE A 358 -2.12 20.22 1.23
CA PHE A 358 -2.31 19.05 2.07
C PHE A 358 -3.54 18.28 1.63
N SER A 359 -3.50 16.98 1.79
CA SER A 359 -4.68 16.12 1.72
C SER A 359 -4.47 14.88 2.59
N GLY A 360 -5.56 14.24 2.98
CA GLY A 360 -5.48 13.02 3.78
C GLY A 360 -6.82 12.64 4.37
N LYS A 361 -6.87 11.43 4.91
CA LYS A 361 -7.99 10.91 5.70
C LYS A 361 -7.49 10.34 7.01
N ALA A 362 -8.28 10.48 8.07
CA ALA A 362 -8.11 9.75 9.32
C ALA A 362 -9.01 8.51 9.33
N HIS A 363 -8.63 7.49 10.10
CA HIS A 363 -9.58 6.41 10.39
C HIS A 363 -10.83 6.98 11.08
N PRO A 364 -12.05 6.54 10.75
CA PRO A 364 -13.28 7.06 11.32
C PRO A 364 -13.31 7.09 12.87
N ALA A 365 -12.65 6.12 13.52
CA ALA A 365 -12.52 6.04 14.97
C ALA A 365 -11.23 6.70 15.52
N ASP A 366 -10.39 7.31 14.68
CA ASP A 366 -9.13 7.94 15.09
C ASP A 366 -9.31 9.44 15.33
N GLU A 367 -9.75 9.80 16.55
CA GLU A 367 -9.93 11.20 16.93
C GLU A 367 -8.61 11.99 16.91
N HIS A 368 -7.47 11.33 17.16
CA HIS A 368 -6.17 12.01 17.08
C HIS A 368 -5.82 12.38 15.64
N GLY A 369 -6.01 11.45 14.69
CA GLY A 369 -5.85 11.72 13.27
C GLY A 369 -6.82 12.81 12.77
N LYS A 370 -8.05 12.82 13.24
CA LYS A 370 -9.03 13.90 12.96
C LYS A 370 -8.59 15.25 13.50
N ASN A 371 -7.99 15.31 14.68
CA ASN A 371 -7.44 16.55 15.22
C ASN A 371 -6.28 17.08 14.37
N ILE A 372 -5.39 16.21 13.89
CA ILE A 372 -4.30 16.60 12.96
C ILE A 372 -4.88 17.25 11.70
N ILE A 373 -5.92 16.66 11.11
CA ILE A 373 -6.60 17.25 9.93
C ILE A 373 -7.22 18.62 10.30
N ALA A 374 -7.90 18.72 11.42
CA ALA A 374 -8.48 20.00 11.87
C ALA A 374 -7.42 21.10 12.06
N ASP A 375 -6.22 20.75 12.53
CA ASP A 375 -5.12 21.70 12.65
C ASP A 375 -4.57 22.13 11.28
N LEU A 376 -4.50 21.24 10.30
CA LEU A 376 -4.17 21.62 8.92
C LEU A 376 -5.23 22.56 8.30
N VAL A 377 -6.50 22.29 8.54
CA VAL A 377 -7.62 23.16 8.09
C VAL A 377 -7.56 24.54 8.76
N LYS A 378 -7.11 24.65 10.01
CA LYS A 378 -6.85 25.95 10.65
C LYS A 378 -5.74 26.72 9.93
N MET A 379 -4.69 26.03 9.45
CA MET A 379 -3.61 26.66 8.68
C MET A 379 -4.10 27.12 7.31
N ASP A 380 -4.92 26.31 6.62
CA ASP A 380 -5.60 26.71 5.39
C ASP A 380 -6.41 28.01 5.63
N ARG A 381 -7.30 28.04 6.60
CA ARG A 381 -8.09 29.23 6.95
C ARG A 381 -7.24 30.46 7.35
N ARG A 382 -6.08 30.23 7.98
CA ARG A 382 -5.18 31.32 8.40
C ARG A 382 -4.41 31.92 7.24
N PHE A 383 -3.88 31.10 6.32
CA PHE A 383 -2.96 31.53 5.28
C PHE A 383 -3.62 31.62 3.90
N GLY A 384 -4.90 31.27 3.77
CA GLY A 384 -5.71 31.46 2.55
C GLY A 384 -5.02 30.93 1.29
N ASP A 385 -4.67 31.83 0.37
CA ASP A 385 -4.13 31.45 -0.94
C ASP A 385 -2.75 30.76 -0.91
N ALA A 386 -2.09 30.68 0.24
CA ALA A 386 -0.77 30.06 0.38
C ALA A 386 -0.80 28.64 0.95
N VAL A 387 -1.89 28.24 1.60
CA VAL A 387 -2.06 26.91 2.19
C VAL A 387 -3.43 26.37 1.85
N VAL A 388 -3.51 25.16 1.33
CA VAL A 388 -4.77 24.51 0.94
C VAL A 388 -4.85 23.11 1.53
N PHE A 389 -5.99 22.76 2.12
CA PHE A 389 -6.36 21.41 2.47
C PHE A 389 -7.41 20.87 1.49
N LEU A 390 -7.04 19.84 0.71
CA LEU A 390 -7.96 19.12 -0.18
C LEU A 390 -8.63 18.00 0.60
N GLU A 391 -9.92 18.12 0.81
CA GLU A 391 -10.73 17.09 1.46
C GLU A 391 -10.95 15.85 0.59
N ASN A 392 -11.40 14.78 1.20
CA ASN A 392 -11.73 13.49 0.58
C ASN A 392 -10.61 12.90 -0.28
N TYR A 393 -9.43 12.72 0.32
CA TYR A 393 -8.26 12.13 -0.33
C TYR A 393 -8.57 10.76 -0.95
N ASN A 394 -8.34 10.61 -2.23
CA ASN A 394 -8.56 9.39 -3.02
C ASN A 394 -7.53 9.27 -4.14
N MET A 395 -7.66 8.25 -5.02
CA MET A 395 -6.72 8.03 -6.14
C MET A 395 -6.66 9.21 -7.12
N GLU A 396 -7.78 9.90 -7.36
CA GLU A 396 -7.84 11.05 -8.25
C GLU A 396 -7.03 12.22 -7.67
N VAL A 397 -7.31 12.60 -6.41
CA VAL A 397 -6.57 13.65 -5.69
C VAL A 397 -5.08 13.30 -5.64
N ALA A 398 -4.76 12.04 -5.31
CA ALA A 398 -3.38 11.56 -5.26
C ALA A 398 -2.66 11.75 -6.59
N LYS A 399 -3.32 11.42 -7.71
CA LYS A 399 -2.74 11.53 -9.06
C LYS A 399 -2.42 12.97 -9.43
N TYR A 400 -3.35 13.91 -9.21
CA TYR A 400 -3.08 15.33 -9.45
C TYR A 400 -1.91 15.84 -8.60
N LEU A 401 -1.86 15.48 -7.33
CA LEU A 401 -0.82 15.94 -6.41
C LEU A 401 0.58 15.42 -6.80
N VAL A 402 0.74 14.12 -7.06
CA VAL A 402 2.05 13.53 -7.37
C VAL A 402 2.56 13.92 -8.76
N GLN A 403 1.69 14.41 -9.64
CA GLN A 403 2.06 14.91 -10.95
C GLN A 403 2.35 16.41 -10.96
N GLY A 404 1.66 17.21 -10.15
CA GLY A 404 1.63 18.66 -10.26
C GLY A 404 2.35 19.43 -9.16
N CYS A 405 2.70 18.83 -8.03
CA CYS A 405 3.55 19.50 -7.03
C CYS A 405 4.99 19.65 -7.54
N ASP A 406 5.72 20.66 -7.05
CA ASP A 406 7.14 20.80 -7.33
C ASP A 406 7.98 19.95 -6.38
N VAL A 407 7.56 19.89 -5.11
CA VAL A 407 8.22 19.14 -4.04
C VAL A 407 7.22 18.27 -3.30
N TRP A 408 7.65 17.08 -2.94
CA TRP A 408 6.88 16.13 -2.14
C TRP A 408 7.49 15.99 -0.75
N LEU A 409 6.79 16.49 0.27
CA LEU A 409 7.25 16.44 1.65
C LEU A 409 6.88 15.09 2.30
N ASN A 410 7.85 14.48 2.99
CA ASN A 410 7.66 13.22 3.69
C ASN A 410 8.53 13.17 4.95
N ASN A 411 7.91 13.29 6.12
CA ASN A 411 8.61 13.45 7.39
C ASN A 411 8.11 12.50 8.50
N PRO A 412 8.06 11.18 8.26
CA PRO A 412 7.68 10.23 9.30
C PRO A 412 8.70 10.17 10.43
N ARG A 413 8.28 9.73 11.61
CA ARG A 413 9.23 9.34 12.67
C ARG A 413 9.91 8.03 12.30
N ARG A 414 11.23 8.02 12.36
CA ARG A 414 12.03 6.81 12.12
C ARG A 414 11.94 5.85 13.31
N PRO A 415 11.89 4.54 13.12
CA PRO A 415 11.80 3.77 11.87
C PRO A 415 10.34 3.30 11.61
N LEU A 416 9.35 4.18 11.71
CA LEU A 416 7.94 3.81 11.68
C LEU A 416 7.33 3.78 10.26
N GLU A 417 8.08 4.20 9.24
CA GLU A 417 7.65 4.08 7.84
C GLU A 417 8.15 2.75 7.27
N ALA A 418 7.25 1.78 7.09
CA ALA A 418 7.64 0.47 6.55
C ALA A 418 8.20 0.56 5.12
N SER A 419 7.59 1.36 4.28
CA SER A 419 8.08 1.65 2.93
C SER A 419 7.72 3.08 2.52
N GLY A 420 6.43 3.40 2.40
CA GLY A 420 5.93 4.56 1.68
C GLY A 420 5.92 4.30 0.16
N THR A 421 4.94 4.85 -0.53
CA THR A 421 4.83 4.74 -2.00
C THR A 421 4.50 6.08 -2.67
N SER A 422 3.96 7.06 -1.94
CA SER A 422 3.59 8.35 -2.52
C SER A 422 4.79 9.12 -3.08
N GLY A 423 5.93 9.09 -2.37
CA GLY A 423 7.16 9.69 -2.84
C GLY A 423 7.75 9.02 -4.08
N MET A 424 7.57 7.69 -4.24
CA MET A 424 7.94 6.99 -5.47
C MET A 424 7.13 7.49 -6.67
N LYS A 425 5.81 7.67 -6.49
CA LYS A 425 4.89 8.19 -7.51
C LYS A 425 5.26 9.63 -7.90
N ALA A 426 5.54 10.47 -6.91
CA ALA A 426 6.02 11.84 -7.12
C ALA A 426 7.34 11.84 -7.91
N ALA A 427 8.31 11.03 -7.50
CA ALA A 427 9.61 10.92 -8.17
C ALA A 427 9.50 10.48 -9.64
N MET A 428 8.57 9.60 -9.99
CA MET A 428 8.30 9.21 -11.38
C MET A 428 7.84 10.37 -12.28
N ASN A 429 7.33 11.43 -11.67
CA ASN A 429 6.92 12.66 -12.35
C ASN A 429 7.96 13.79 -12.28
N GLY A 430 9.15 13.49 -11.74
CA GLY A 430 10.16 14.53 -11.52
C GLY A 430 9.83 15.48 -10.36
N VAL A 431 8.80 15.19 -9.57
CA VAL A 431 8.51 15.91 -8.33
C VAL A 431 9.54 15.50 -7.29
N LEU A 432 10.28 16.50 -6.75
CA LEU A 432 11.44 16.23 -5.92
C LEU A 432 11.05 15.92 -4.48
N ASN A 433 11.53 14.81 -3.95
CA ASN A 433 11.26 14.45 -2.55
C ASN A 433 12.10 15.31 -1.61
N LEU A 434 11.45 15.89 -0.58
CA LEU A 434 12.06 16.47 0.61
C LEU A 434 11.67 15.57 1.78
N SER A 435 12.59 14.75 2.28
CA SER A 435 12.20 13.61 3.11
C SER A 435 13.18 13.31 4.24
N VAL A 436 12.62 12.77 5.32
CA VAL A 436 13.34 11.96 6.31
C VAL A 436 13.80 10.66 5.64
N VAL A 437 14.98 10.16 6.02
CA VAL A 437 15.50 8.88 5.53
C VAL A 437 14.87 7.73 6.33
N ASP A 438 13.78 7.18 5.79
CA ASP A 438 13.06 6.02 6.32
C ASP A 438 12.35 5.28 5.18
N GLY A 439 12.04 4.00 5.37
CA GLY A 439 11.42 3.18 4.33
C GLY A 439 12.20 3.16 3.02
N TRP A 440 11.52 3.38 1.89
CA TRP A 440 12.10 3.38 0.55
C TRP A 440 13.14 4.48 0.32
N VAL A 441 13.03 5.61 1.06
CA VAL A 441 13.92 6.76 0.91
C VAL A 441 15.37 6.41 1.24
N ALA A 442 15.58 5.45 2.13
CA ALA A 442 16.91 4.95 2.46
C ALA A 442 17.63 4.22 1.30
N GLU A 443 16.89 3.91 0.23
CA GLU A 443 17.38 3.11 -0.91
C GLU A 443 17.40 3.90 -2.24
N GLY A 444 16.74 5.04 -2.27
CA GLY A 444 16.46 5.78 -3.49
C GLY A 444 17.11 7.16 -3.58
N PRO A 445 16.46 8.20 -3.07
CA PRO A 445 16.88 9.57 -3.27
C PRO A 445 18.29 9.86 -2.74
N GLN A 446 19.03 10.66 -3.50
CA GLN A 446 20.33 11.19 -3.12
C GLN A 446 20.22 12.70 -2.94
N HIS A 447 20.75 13.20 -1.81
CA HIS A 447 20.66 14.62 -1.43
C HIS A 447 21.29 15.53 -2.49
N GLY A 448 20.52 16.53 -2.94
CA GLY A 448 20.95 17.50 -3.94
C GLY A 448 21.09 16.98 -5.37
N ILE A 449 20.78 15.68 -5.62
CA ILE A 449 20.85 15.01 -6.93
C ILE A 449 19.46 14.59 -7.42
N SER A 450 18.69 13.85 -6.62
CA SER A 450 17.35 13.37 -6.98
C SER A 450 16.29 13.69 -5.92
N GLY A 451 16.64 14.53 -4.97
CA GLY A 451 15.80 14.99 -3.86
C GLY A 451 16.63 15.61 -2.76
N TRP A 452 15.99 15.91 -1.64
CA TRP A 452 16.66 16.41 -0.44
C TRP A 452 16.33 15.53 0.76
N LEU A 453 17.35 15.27 1.57
CA LEU A 453 17.27 14.37 2.72
C LEU A 453 17.53 15.15 4.00
N LEU A 454 16.57 15.14 4.94
CA LEU A 454 16.70 15.85 6.22
C LEU A 454 17.93 15.36 7.01
N ASP A 455 18.16 14.07 6.96
CA ASP A 455 19.29 13.41 7.65
C ASP A 455 20.68 13.88 7.19
N HIS A 456 20.75 14.58 6.05
CA HIS A 456 22.01 15.12 5.52
C HIS A 456 22.60 16.21 6.42
N VAL A 457 21.75 17.00 7.06
CA VAL A 457 22.13 18.14 7.90
C VAL A 457 21.93 17.89 9.41
N ILE A 458 21.46 16.68 9.80
CA ILE A 458 21.26 16.32 11.20
C ILE A 458 22.53 15.74 11.81
N GLU A 459 23.08 16.44 12.81
CA GLU A 459 24.15 15.90 13.65
C GLU A 459 23.57 14.95 14.70
N LYS A 460 23.81 13.64 14.55
CA LYS A 460 23.33 12.63 15.49
C LYS A 460 24.21 12.60 16.74
N ASN A 461 23.94 13.49 17.70
CA ASN A 461 24.52 13.43 19.03
C ASN A 461 23.67 12.58 19.98
N ALA A 462 24.24 11.49 20.50
CA ALA A 462 23.53 10.37 21.08
C ALA A 462 22.81 10.59 22.42
N ALA A 463 23.05 11.67 23.17
CA ALA A 463 22.61 11.75 24.56
C ALA A 463 21.17 12.29 24.78
N HIS A 464 20.65 13.15 23.89
CA HIS A 464 19.32 13.77 24.03
C HIS A 464 18.72 14.11 22.65
N TRP A 465 18.58 13.14 21.76
CA TRP A 465 18.09 13.39 20.42
C TRP A 465 16.55 13.45 20.38
N ASP A 466 16.02 14.65 20.24
CA ASP A 466 14.59 14.90 19.94
C ASP A 466 14.39 14.90 18.43
N GLN A 467 13.85 13.81 17.88
CA GLN A 467 13.59 13.67 16.44
C GLN A 467 12.75 14.80 15.87
N ASP A 468 11.73 15.24 16.60
CA ASP A 468 10.80 16.26 16.09
C ASP A 468 11.49 17.62 15.97
N ALA A 469 12.29 18.00 16.97
CA ALA A 469 13.01 19.26 16.98
C ALA A 469 14.12 19.29 15.91
N GLU A 470 14.91 18.23 15.79
CA GLU A 470 16.01 18.17 14.84
C GLU A 470 15.50 18.04 13.38
N ASP A 471 14.48 17.23 13.14
CA ASP A 471 13.85 17.14 11.83
C ASP A 471 13.20 18.46 11.39
N LEU A 472 12.58 19.20 12.32
CA LEU A 472 12.03 20.52 12.04
C LEU A 472 13.11 21.51 11.65
N LYS A 473 14.20 21.56 12.40
CA LYS A 473 15.40 22.38 12.10
C LYS A 473 15.95 22.07 10.71
N ALA A 474 16.16 20.78 10.42
CA ALA A 474 16.67 20.31 9.15
C ALA A 474 15.72 20.65 7.99
N LEU A 475 14.41 20.50 8.18
CA LEU A 475 13.39 20.84 7.21
C LEU A 475 13.48 22.32 6.80
N TYR A 476 13.51 23.22 7.76
CA TYR A 476 13.62 24.66 7.46
C TYR A 476 14.96 25.03 6.86
N HIS A 477 16.05 24.46 7.38
CA HIS A 477 17.39 24.72 6.84
C HIS A 477 17.47 24.37 5.36
N ILE A 478 17.03 23.16 4.98
CA ILE A 478 17.09 22.70 3.59
C ILE A 478 16.08 23.48 2.72
N LEU A 479 14.87 23.71 3.22
CA LEU A 479 13.84 24.45 2.47
C LEU A 479 14.32 25.86 2.11
N VAL A 480 14.90 26.59 3.06
CA VAL A 480 15.32 28.00 2.90
C VAL A 480 16.64 28.12 2.13
N ASN A 481 17.62 27.26 2.42
CA ASN A 481 18.98 27.42 1.89
C ASN A 481 19.24 26.60 0.63
N GLU A 482 18.42 25.60 0.32
CA GLU A 482 18.65 24.74 -0.84
C GLU A 482 17.45 24.70 -1.80
N VAL A 483 16.26 24.32 -1.33
CA VAL A 483 15.09 24.08 -2.18
C VAL A 483 14.63 25.37 -2.85
N ILE A 484 14.35 26.41 -2.07
CA ILE A 484 13.87 27.71 -2.57
C ILE A 484 14.89 28.35 -3.52
N PRO A 485 16.18 28.48 -3.17
CA PRO A 485 17.19 29.03 -4.11
C PRO A 485 17.29 28.19 -5.39
N THR A 486 17.35 26.86 -5.30
CA THR A 486 17.42 26.03 -6.52
C THR A 486 16.20 26.22 -7.42
N TYR A 487 15.00 26.33 -6.85
CA TYR A 487 13.77 26.54 -7.63
C TYR A 487 13.74 27.87 -8.35
N TYR A 488 14.15 28.96 -7.71
CA TYR A 488 14.05 30.31 -8.29
C TYR A 488 15.28 30.74 -9.09
N GLU A 489 16.46 30.26 -8.71
CA GLU A 489 17.73 30.82 -9.20
C GLU A 489 18.51 29.83 -10.09
N ASP A 490 18.26 28.50 -10.00
CA ASP A 490 19.00 27.48 -10.78
C ASP A 490 18.04 26.44 -11.41
N LYS A 491 17.35 26.90 -12.45
CA LYS A 491 16.40 26.04 -13.20
C LYS A 491 17.07 24.85 -13.91
N ASP A 492 18.32 25.01 -14.29
CA ASP A 492 19.09 23.94 -14.95
C ASP A 492 19.39 22.81 -13.96
N ARG A 493 19.79 23.15 -12.73
CA ARG A 493 19.96 22.18 -11.66
C ARG A 493 18.64 21.50 -11.33
N TRP A 494 17.55 22.26 -11.22
CA TRP A 494 16.21 21.71 -10.99
C TRP A 494 15.84 20.68 -12.05
N GLY A 495 16.03 20.99 -13.33
CA GLY A 495 15.77 20.08 -14.44
C GLY A 495 16.62 18.80 -14.41
N ARG A 496 17.90 18.91 -14.04
CA ARG A 496 18.78 17.74 -13.85
C ARG A 496 18.30 16.86 -12.68
N MET A 497 17.89 17.47 -11.56
CA MET A 497 17.34 16.75 -10.41
C MET A 497 16.04 16.04 -10.76
N MET A 498 15.14 16.67 -11.51
CA MET A 498 13.92 16.04 -12.01
C MET A 498 14.23 14.78 -12.83
N ARG A 499 15.19 14.83 -13.74
CA ARG A 499 15.63 13.67 -14.54
C ARG A 499 16.16 12.55 -13.67
N ALA A 500 17.07 12.86 -12.77
CA ALA A 500 17.65 11.89 -11.84
C ALA A 500 16.58 11.24 -10.95
N SER A 501 15.57 12.01 -10.54
CA SER A 501 14.43 11.50 -9.76
C SER A 501 13.58 10.52 -10.56
N ILE A 502 13.26 10.82 -11.82
CA ILE A 502 12.51 9.92 -12.72
C ILE A 502 13.29 8.63 -12.95
N GLU A 503 14.57 8.74 -13.34
CA GLU A 503 15.43 7.59 -13.60
C GLU A 503 15.50 6.65 -12.38
N MET A 504 15.87 7.20 -11.22
CA MET A 504 15.94 6.48 -9.95
C MET A 504 14.63 5.76 -9.62
N SER A 505 13.49 6.45 -9.75
CA SER A 505 12.19 5.91 -9.39
C SER A 505 11.75 4.80 -10.33
N ARG A 506 11.90 4.96 -11.62
CA ARG A 506 11.52 3.94 -12.61
C ARG A 506 12.40 2.70 -12.52
N GLU A 507 13.70 2.88 -12.34
CA GLU A 507 14.64 1.77 -12.25
C GLU A 507 14.45 0.96 -10.98
N LYS A 508 14.36 1.65 -9.82
CA LYS A 508 14.39 1.00 -8.50
C LYS A 508 13.03 0.77 -7.87
N PHE A 509 12.01 1.54 -8.26
CA PHE A 509 10.71 1.56 -7.54
C PHE A 509 9.50 1.37 -8.45
N SER A 510 9.68 0.77 -9.64
CA SER A 510 8.57 0.31 -10.46
C SER A 510 7.96 -0.98 -9.91
N ALA A 511 6.66 -1.16 -10.08
CA ALA A 511 5.98 -2.42 -9.73
C ALA A 511 6.50 -3.60 -10.57
N HIS A 512 6.96 -3.34 -11.80
CA HIS A 512 7.61 -4.35 -12.65
C HIS A 512 8.89 -4.91 -12.01
N ARG A 513 9.77 -4.04 -11.46
CA ARG A 513 10.96 -4.47 -10.72
C ARG A 513 10.55 -5.28 -9.47
N MET A 514 9.59 -4.77 -8.68
CA MET A 514 9.12 -5.45 -7.47
C MET A 514 8.59 -6.86 -7.77
N ILE A 515 7.81 -7.03 -8.84
CA ILE A 515 7.29 -8.34 -9.24
C ILE A 515 8.41 -9.28 -9.67
N ARG A 516 9.41 -8.80 -10.43
CA ARG A 516 10.59 -9.62 -10.78
C ARG A 516 11.27 -10.17 -9.53
N GLU A 517 11.53 -9.31 -8.54
CA GLU A 517 12.13 -9.73 -7.27
C GLU A 517 11.24 -10.72 -6.51
N TYR A 518 9.92 -10.58 -6.54
CA TYR A 518 9.02 -11.58 -5.97
C TYR A 518 9.16 -12.94 -6.66
N TYR A 519 9.22 -12.98 -7.98
CA TYR A 519 9.42 -14.23 -8.72
C TYR A 519 10.77 -14.86 -8.42
N GLU A 520 11.84 -14.07 -8.42
CA GLU A 520 13.21 -14.53 -8.19
C GLU A 520 13.47 -14.97 -6.75
N GLN A 521 12.96 -14.23 -5.76
CA GLN A 521 13.36 -14.40 -4.37
C GLN A 521 12.31 -15.11 -3.50
N LEU A 522 11.01 -14.98 -3.83
CA LEU A 522 9.92 -15.59 -3.06
C LEU A 522 9.32 -16.79 -3.80
N TYR A 523 8.75 -16.57 -4.99
CA TYR A 523 7.97 -17.62 -5.67
C TYR A 523 8.85 -18.78 -6.12
N SER A 524 10.11 -18.55 -6.47
CA SER A 524 11.09 -19.59 -6.76
C SER A 524 11.41 -20.52 -5.58
N LYS A 525 11.05 -20.12 -4.35
CA LYS A 525 11.30 -20.92 -3.12
C LYS A 525 10.15 -21.84 -2.77
N GLY A 526 8.97 -21.64 -3.39
CA GLY A 526 7.76 -22.40 -3.13
C GLY A 526 7.30 -23.22 -4.36
N GLY A 527 6.13 -23.84 -4.27
CA GLY A 527 5.45 -24.55 -5.34
C GLY A 527 4.91 -25.91 -4.94
N ARG A 528 3.97 -26.43 -5.76
CA ARG A 528 3.34 -27.75 -5.55
C ARG A 528 4.34 -28.89 -5.70
N ASP A 529 5.20 -28.79 -6.70
CA ASP A 529 6.13 -29.83 -7.10
C ASP A 529 7.54 -29.26 -7.24
N PRO A 530 8.50 -29.69 -6.41
CA PRO A 530 9.88 -29.23 -6.53
C PRO A 530 10.56 -29.68 -7.83
N GLU A 531 10.02 -30.68 -8.52
CA GLU A 531 10.58 -31.21 -9.77
C GLU A 531 9.99 -30.52 -11.03
N ARG A 532 8.80 -29.89 -10.92
CA ARG A 532 8.17 -29.08 -11.97
C ARG A 532 8.31 -27.60 -11.69
N ARG A 533 9.51 -27.07 -11.81
CA ARG A 533 9.72 -25.62 -11.73
C ARG A 533 9.55 -25.00 -13.10
N THR A 534 8.49 -24.23 -13.29
CA THR A 534 8.40 -23.31 -14.42
C THR A 534 9.26 -22.10 -14.07
N PHE A 535 10.43 -21.97 -14.67
CA PHE A 535 11.25 -20.78 -14.55
C PHE A 535 10.73 -19.75 -15.54
N ILE A 536 10.25 -18.63 -15.05
CA ILE A 536 9.88 -17.49 -15.87
C ILE A 536 11.11 -16.59 -15.94
N HIS A 537 11.76 -16.55 -17.10
CA HIS A 537 12.82 -15.57 -17.36
C HIS A 537 12.17 -14.30 -17.89
N ILE A 538 12.19 -13.24 -17.08
CA ILE A 538 11.61 -11.95 -17.45
C ILE A 538 12.73 -11.11 -18.04
N THR A 539 12.75 -10.96 -19.35
CA THR A 539 13.67 -10.05 -20.06
C THR A 539 13.02 -8.68 -20.26
N SER A 540 13.82 -7.67 -20.60
CA SER A 540 13.32 -6.33 -20.93
C SER A 540 12.44 -6.30 -22.20
N GLU A 541 12.46 -7.37 -23.01
CA GLU A 541 11.75 -7.48 -24.29
C GLU A 541 10.50 -8.36 -24.23
N GLY A 542 10.25 -9.05 -23.12
CA GLY A 542 9.09 -9.96 -22.98
C GLY A 542 9.35 -11.10 -21.99
N MET A 543 8.40 -11.99 -21.90
CA MET A 543 8.42 -13.14 -21.00
C MET A 543 8.72 -14.42 -21.81
N ASP A 544 9.86 -15.05 -21.57
CA ASP A 544 10.13 -16.40 -22.05
C ASP A 544 9.78 -17.43 -20.97
N VAL A 545 8.84 -18.30 -21.26
CA VAL A 545 8.44 -19.41 -20.38
C VAL A 545 9.25 -20.63 -20.76
N PHE A 546 10.20 -21.02 -19.90
CA PHE A 546 10.93 -22.27 -20.06
C PHE A 546 10.38 -23.32 -19.11
N GLN A 547 9.83 -24.41 -19.65
CA GLN A 547 9.65 -25.65 -18.89
C GLN A 547 10.97 -26.41 -18.89
N SER A 548 11.72 -26.41 -17.79
CA SER A 548 12.84 -27.34 -17.64
C SER A 548 12.30 -28.66 -17.10
N VAL A 549 12.26 -29.65 -17.94
CA VAL A 549 12.28 -31.04 -17.49
C VAL A 549 13.75 -31.31 -17.11
N LEU A 550 14.01 -31.57 -15.83
CA LEU A 550 15.33 -32.07 -15.42
C LEU A 550 15.58 -33.37 -16.16
N PRO A 551 16.75 -33.57 -16.79
CA PRO A 551 17.06 -34.86 -17.40
C PRO A 551 17.00 -35.93 -16.32
N GLU A 552 16.35 -37.04 -16.61
CA GLU A 552 16.38 -38.24 -15.78
C GLU A 552 17.84 -38.54 -15.41
N ALA A 553 18.11 -38.62 -14.11
CA ALA A 553 19.40 -39.07 -13.64
C ALA A 553 19.65 -40.49 -14.20
N ALA A 554 20.57 -40.58 -15.14
CA ALA A 554 21.07 -41.88 -15.58
C ALA A 554 21.67 -42.58 -14.37
N HIS A 555 21.17 -43.80 -14.11
CA HIS A 555 21.65 -44.74 -13.10
C HIS A 555 23.14 -45.08 -13.26
#